data_031e9e0828f803052fbb3cb573e3524a
#
_entry.id   031e9e0828f803052fbb3cb573e3524a
#
_cell.length_a   1.000
_cell.length_b   1.000
_cell.length_c   1.000
_cell.angle_alpha   90.00
_cell.angle_beta   90.00
_cell.angle_gamma   90.00
#
_symmetry.space_group_name_H-M   'P 1'
#
loop_
_entity.id
_entity.type
_entity.pdbx_description
1 polymer ?
#
loop_
_entity_poly.entity_id
_entity_poly.type
_entity_poly.pdbx_seq_one_letter_code
_entity_poly.pdbx_strand_id
1 'polypeptide(L)'
;ERVVVNQMHRSPGVFFDHDKGKTHSSGKLLFNCRIIPGRGSWLDFEFDPKDILYFRIDRKKKLPVTTILLALGYDKKKIIETFHTISKYTFDKDTKMWITDFNPENFKRPIKISHDLVDAKNKKVVLNKGEKLNYVIAKKLKEKSLDKIILNSKDILGKYLSTDVKDNNGQVIIKAGFDINEEILEKIISNEIKVLDLVDIDPINKGPYLLETLKVDKCNSKTDALNEIYKVLRPGEAPTTQIAEDLFKNLYFDKDRYDLSEVGRVKLNSKLNLDFKNRKTILNTDDIIAILKFMLDLRDGRGEVDDIDHLGNRRVRSVGELVENQFRIG
;
A
#
# COMPACT_ATOMS: atom_id res chain seq x y z
N GLU A 1 31.02 -43.14 5.28
CA GLU A 1 30.55 -42.04 6.11
C GLU A 1 29.18 -41.57 5.64
N ARG A 2 28.30 -41.30 6.60
CA ARG A 2 26.98 -40.75 6.31
C ARG A 2 27.02 -39.23 6.36
N VAL A 3 26.61 -38.57 5.29
CA VAL A 3 26.50 -37.10 5.22
C VAL A 3 25.03 -36.73 5.21
N VAL A 4 24.65 -35.72 6.04
CA VAL A 4 23.31 -35.14 5.98
C VAL A 4 23.22 -34.28 4.73
N VAL A 5 22.27 -34.62 3.85
CA VAL A 5 22.03 -33.91 2.60
C VAL A 5 20.67 -33.28 2.68
N ASN A 6 20.54 -32.00 2.31
CA ASN A 6 19.29 -31.29 2.21
C ASN A 6 18.97 -31.01 0.73
N GLN A 7 17.67 -30.98 0.42
CA GLN A 7 17.22 -30.57 -0.91
C GLN A 7 17.41 -29.06 -1.10
N MET A 8 17.52 -28.63 -2.35
CA MET A 8 17.48 -27.21 -2.68
C MET A 8 16.15 -26.60 -2.25
N HIS A 9 16.22 -25.52 -1.51
CA HIS A 9 15.08 -24.76 -1.03
C HIS A 9 15.25 -23.28 -1.40
N ARG A 10 14.21 -22.49 -1.24
CA ARG A 10 14.29 -21.04 -1.49
C ARG A 10 15.28 -20.40 -0.54
N SER A 11 16.14 -19.53 -1.09
CA SER A 11 17.04 -18.74 -0.25
C SER A 11 16.24 -17.70 0.55
N PRO A 12 16.74 -17.24 1.71
CA PRO A 12 16.14 -16.11 2.42
C PRO A 12 16.04 -14.87 1.54
N GLY A 13 15.02 -14.06 1.77
CA GLY A 13 14.79 -12.84 1.04
C GLY A 13 13.31 -12.55 0.78
N VAL A 14 13.05 -11.64 -0.13
CA VAL A 14 11.70 -11.28 -0.59
C VAL A 14 11.49 -11.78 -2.00
N PHE A 15 10.34 -12.41 -2.25
CA PHE A 15 9.97 -12.98 -3.54
C PHE A 15 8.59 -12.51 -3.94
N PHE A 16 8.48 -11.96 -5.15
CA PHE A 16 7.23 -11.52 -5.76
C PHE A 16 6.84 -12.49 -6.86
N ASP A 17 5.60 -12.93 -6.85
CA ASP A 17 5.06 -13.90 -7.79
C ASP A 17 3.58 -13.59 -8.11
N HIS A 18 2.97 -14.40 -8.98
CA HIS A 18 1.55 -14.39 -9.25
C HIS A 18 1.03 -15.81 -9.52
N ASP A 19 -0.27 -16.00 -9.44
CA ASP A 19 -0.95 -17.29 -9.62
C ASP A 19 -1.05 -17.77 -11.09
N LYS A 20 -0.47 -17.05 -12.03
CA LYS A 20 -0.56 -17.29 -13.49
C LYS A 20 -2.01 -17.31 -14.01
N GLY A 21 -2.91 -16.61 -13.34
CA GLY A 21 -4.33 -16.50 -13.72
C GLY A 21 -5.15 -17.78 -13.49
N LYS A 22 -4.64 -18.72 -12.68
CA LYS A 22 -5.30 -20.03 -12.46
C LYS A 22 -6.45 -19.97 -11.45
N THR A 23 -6.43 -19.03 -10.53
CA THR A 23 -7.37 -18.97 -9.41
C THR A 23 -8.69 -18.32 -9.78
N HIS A 24 -8.68 -17.35 -10.68
CA HIS A 24 -9.88 -16.62 -11.10
C HIS A 24 -10.29 -16.97 -12.52
N SER A 25 -11.59 -17.19 -12.74
CA SER A 25 -12.16 -17.58 -14.04
C SER A 25 -11.87 -16.60 -15.18
N SER A 26 -11.66 -15.32 -14.88
CA SER A 26 -11.29 -14.29 -15.87
C SER A 26 -9.81 -14.30 -16.28
N GLY A 27 -8.99 -15.19 -15.73
CA GLY A 27 -7.54 -15.18 -15.95
C GLY A 27 -6.81 -14.02 -15.30
N LYS A 28 -7.43 -13.32 -14.36
CA LYS A 28 -6.83 -12.21 -13.62
C LYS A 28 -5.62 -12.67 -12.82
N LEU A 29 -4.50 -11.97 -12.96
CA LEU A 29 -3.29 -12.23 -12.21
C LEU A 29 -3.45 -11.76 -10.76
N LEU A 30 -3.31 -12.67 -9.81
CA LEU A 30 -3.30 -12.38 -8.37
C LEU A 30 -1.85 -12.36 -7.90
N PHE A 31 -1.33 -11.17 -7.65
CA PHE A 31 0.04 -10.99 -7.19
C PHE A 31 0.17 -11.32 -5.71
N ASN A 32 1.29 -11.91 -5.37
CA ASN A 32 1.67 -12.22 -4.00
C ASN A 32 3.14 -11.91 -3.76
N CYS A 33 3.48 -11.73 -2.50
CA CYS A 33 4.84 -11.53 -2.04
C CYS A 33 5.07 -12.39 -0.81
N ARG A 34 6.24 -13.00 -0.74
CA ARG A 34 6.66 -13.81 0.40
C ARG A 34 8.00 -13.36 0.91
N ILE A 35 8.06 -13.04 2.20
CA ILE A 35 9.28 -12.74 2.92
C ILE A 35 9.69 -14.01 3.66
N ILE A 36 10.82 -14.59 3.25
CA ILE A 36 11.39 -15.82 3.82
C ILE A 36 12.63 -15.44 4.61
N PRO A 37 12.61 -15.54 5.96
CA PRO A 37 13.81 -15.33 6.78
C PRO A 37 14.70 -16.58 6.78
N GLY A 38 15.95 -16.41 7.19
CA GLY A 38 16.82 -17.53 7.58
C GLY A 38 16.32 -18.18 8.86
N ARG A 39 15.80 -17.36 9.80
CA ARG A 39 15.19 -17.78 11.06
C ARG A 39 14.05 -16.84 11.43
N GLY A 40 12.90 -17.37 11.81
CA GLY A 40 11.74 -16.62 12.25
C GLY A 40 10.49 -16.89 11.43
N SER A 41 9.46 -16.11 11.69
CA SER A 41 8.14 -16.26 11.04
C SER A 41 8.12 -15.72 9.62
N TRP A 42 7.40 -16.41 8.75
CA TRP A 42 7.17 -15.97 7.38
C TRP A 42 6.11 -14.87 7.34
N LEU A 43 6.25 -13.94 6.43
CA LEU A 43 5.28 -12.89 6.17
C LEU A 43 4.92 -12.92 4.69
N ASP A 44 3.65 -13.17 4.40
CA ASP A 44 3.12 -13.21 3.05
C ASP A 44 2.17 -12.02 2.83
N PHE A 45 2.23 -11.40 1.66
CA PHE A 45 1.24 -10.44 1.19
C PHE A 45 0.57 -10.99 -0.07
N GLU A 46 -0.74 -10.85 -0.19
CA GLU A 46 -1.49 -11.36 -1.34
C GLU A 46 -2.65 -10.46 -1.73
N PHE A 47 -2.89 -10.30 -3.02
CA PHE A 47 -4.12 -9.71 -3.55
C PHE A 47 -5.21 -10.78 -3.66
N ASP A 48 -6.44 -10.43 -3.32
CA ASP A 48 -7.60 -11.25 -3.63
C ASP A 48 -8.21 -10.88 -4.99
N PRO A 49 -9.21 -11.65 -5.51
CA PRO A 49 -9.88 -11.33 -6.77
C PRO A 49 -10.58 -9.97 -6.79
N LYS A 50 -10.90 -9.40 -5.62
CA LYS A 50 -11.51 -8.07 -5.46
C LYS A 50 -10.49 -6.94 -5.33
N ASP A 51 -9.22 -7.22 -5.57
CA ASP A 51 -8.10 -6.26 -5.41
C ASP A 51 -7.90 -5.75 -3.98
N ILE A 52 -8.33 -6.50 -2.99
CA ILE A 52 -8.04 -6.22 -1.60
C ILE A 52 -6.70 -6.86 -1.24
N LEU A 53 -5.83 -6.11 -0.59
CA LEU A 53 -4.51 -6.57 -0.18
C LEU A 53 -4.56 -7.13 1.25
N TYR A 54 -4.16 -8.38 1.38
CA TYR A 54 -4.11 -9.11 2.64
C TYR A 54 -2.68 -9.47 3.00
N PHE A 55 -2.46 -9.77 4.29
CA PHE A 55 -1.24 -10.40 4.77
C PHE A 55 -1.55 -11.67 5.58
N ARG A 56 -0.56 -12.55 5.64
CA ARG A 56 -0.57 -13.77 6.47
C ARG A 56 0.73 -13.88 7.23
N ILE A 57 0.63 -14.34 8.47
CA ILE A 57 1.78 -14.73 9.29
C ILE A 57 1.79 -16.25 9.33
N ASP A 58 2.94 -16.86 8.96
CA ASP A 58 3.12 -18.32 8.94
C ASP A 58 1.97 -19.09 8.26
N ARG A 59 1.45 -18.53 7.16
CA ARG A 59 0.32 -19.09 6.39
C ARG A 59 -0.98 -19.25 7.17
N LYS A 60 -1.13 -18.61 8.32
CA LYS A 60 -2.37 -18.61 9.10
C LYS A 60 -3.47 -17.80 8.39
N LYS A 61 -4.56 -17.51 9.08
CA LYS A 61 -5.70 -16.74 8.56
C LYS A 61 -5.24 -15.38 8.04
N LYS A 62 -5.70 -14.99 6.85
CA LYS A 62 -5.40 -13.69 6.26
C LYS A 62 -6.13 -12.55 6.97
N LEU A 63 -5.44 -11.42 7.09
CA LEU A 63 -5.95 -10.15 7.59
C LEU A 63 -5.69 -9.05 6.55
N PRO A 64 -6.51 -7.98 6.51
CA PRO A 64 -6.23 -6.84 5.66
C PRO A 64 -4.85 -6.23 5.96
N VAL A 65 -4.12 -5.84 4.94
CA VAL A 65 -2.76 -5.28 5.13
C VAL A 65 -2.75 -3.99 5.96
N THR A 66 -3.84 -3.26 5.95
CA THR A 66 -4.00 -2.06 6.79
C THR A 66 -3.93 -2.39 8.28
N THR A 67 -4.31 -3.60 8.69
CA THR A 67 -4.17 -4.06 10.07
C THR A 67 -2.70 -4.10 10.52
N ILE A 68 -1.77 -4.60 9.69
CA ILE A 68 -0.35 -4.59 10.06
C ILE A 68 0.22 -3.16 10.11
N LEU A 69 -0.25 -2.27 9.23
CA LEU A 69 0.15 -0.87 9.22
C LEU A 69 -0.34 -0.13 10.47
N LEU A 70 -1.57 -0.37 10.91
CA LEU A 70 -2.08 0.14 12.18
C LEU A 70 -1.28 -0.39 13.37
N ALA A 71 -0.94 -1.68 13.37
CA ALA A 71 -0.11 -2.28 14.41
C ALA A 71 1.29 -1.65 14.48
N LEU A 72 1.84 -1.21 13.35
CA LEU A 72 3.10 -0.46 13.27
C LEU A 72 2.99 0.99 13.76
N GLY A 73 1.80 1.46 14.12
CA GLY A 73 1.56 2.80 14.64
C GLY A 73 1.15 3.84 13.60
N TYR A 74 0.77 3.42 12.39
CA TYR A 74 0.17 4.31 11.40
C TYR A 74 -1.30 4.53 11.73
N ASP A 75 -1.81 5.73 11.53
CA ASP A 75 -3.24 5.99 11.46
C ASP A 75 -3.74 5.92 10.00
N LYS A 76 -5.04 5.94 9.81
CA LYS A 76 -5.64 5.84 8.46
C LYS A 76 -5.18 6.96 7.53
N LYS A 77 -5.06 8.18 8.05
CA LYS A 77 -4.57 9.33 7.28
C LYS A 77 -3.13 9.11 6.83
N LYS A 78 -2.24 8.72 7.75
CA LYS A 78 -0.83 8.47 7.45
C LYS A 78 -0.64 7.30 6.49
N ILE A 79 -1.47 6.26 6.55
CA ILE A 79 -1.48 5.17 5.57
C ILE A 79 -1.77 5.74 4.18
N ILE A 80 -2.82 6.54 4.02
CA ILE A 80 -3.19 7.11 2.73
C ILE A 80 -2.07 8.03 2.21
N GLU A 81 -1.54 8.92 3.05
CA GLU A 81 -0.45 9.85 2.69
C GLU A 81 0.85 9.13 2.29
N THR A 82 1.13 7.97 2.88
CA THR A 82 2.35 7.20 2.59
C THR A 82 2.31 6.56 1.21
N PHE A 83 1.15 6.13 0.75
CA PHE A 83 1.01 5.36 -0.48
C PHE A 83 0.40 6.15 -1.63
N HIS A 84 -0.24 7.27 -1.36
CA HIS A 84 -0.93 8.08 -2.36
C HIS A 84 -0.54 9.55 -2.27
N THR A 85 -0.63 10.23 -3.40
CA THR A 85 -0.52 11.69 -3.47
C THR A 85 -1.88 12.29 -3.15
N ILE A 86 -1.90 13.38 -2.39
CA ILE A 86 -3.11 14.05 -1.96
C ILE A 86 -3.13 15.45 -2.54
N SER A 87 -4.26 15.84 -3.10
CA SER A 87 -4.50 17.19 -3.61
C SER A 87 -5.60 17.87 -2.80
N LYS A 88 -5.37 19.13 -2.50
CA LYS A 88 -6.31 19.98 -1.76
C LYS A 88 -7.28 20.64 -2.73
N TYR A 89 -8.55 20.52 -2.44
CA TYR A 89 -9.66 21.14 -3.19
C TYR A 89 -10.34 22.17 -2.33
N THR A 90 -10.48 23.40 -2.83
CA THR A 90 -11.16 24.50 -2.14
C THR A 90 -12.40 24.89 -2.92
N PHE A 91 -13.55 24.97 -2.24
CA PHE A 91 -14.81 25.37 -2.85
C PHE A 91 -14.89 26.88 -2.95
N ASP A 92 -15.08 27.40 -4.15
CA ASP A 92 -15.34 28.79 -4.42
C ASP A 92 -16.84 29.06 -4.44
N LYS A 93 -17.32 29.90 -3.51
CA LYS A 93 -18.74 30.21 -3.37
C LYS A 93 -19.32 31.00 -4.55
N ASP A 94 -18.50 31.85 -5.18
CA ASP A 94 -18.93 32.73 -6.26
C ASP A 94 -19.16 31.94 -7.55
N THR A 95 -18.28 31.03 -7.87
CA THR A 95 -18.36 30.19 -9.08
C THR A 95 -19.09 28.86 -8.84
N LYS A 96 -19.32 28.47 -7.58
CA LYS A 96 -19.82 27.14 -7.17
C LYS A 96 -18.98 25.99 -7.72
N MET A 97 -17.68 26.18 -7.85
CA MET A 97 -16.72 25.22 -8.38
C MET A 97 -15.62 24.94 -7.38
N TRP A 98 -14.93 23.82 -7.60
CA TRP A 98 -13.78 23.41 -6.81
C TRP A 98 -12.48 23.84 -7.49
N ILE A 99 -11.56 24.39 -6.70
CA ILE A 99 -10.24 24.83 -7.15
C ILE A 99 -9.18 23.91 -6.55
N THR A 100 -8.26 23.43 -7.37
CA THR A 100 -7.10 22.65 -6.94
C THR A 100 -5.83 23.08 -7.66
N ASP A 101 -4.69 22.79 -7.06
CA ASP A 101 -3.38 23.10 -7.67
C ASP A 101 -3.10 22.15 -8.83
N PHE A 102 -2.52 22.68 -9.90
CA PHE A 102 -2.10 21.91 -11.06
C PHE A 102 -0.62 21.51 -10.91
N ASN A 103 -0.38 20.20 -10.72
CA ASN A 103 0.98 19.67 -10.57
C ASN A 103 1.33 18.74 -11.74
N PRO A 104 2.32 19.09 -12.59
CA PRO A 104 2.79 18.24 -13.70
C PRO A 104 3.30 16.86 -13.27
N GLU A 105 3.81 16.73 -12.04
CA GLU A 105 4.33 15.46 -11.51
C GLU A 105 3.26 14.35 -11.45
N ASN A 106 1.99 14.73 -11.32
CA ASN A 106 0.87 13.78 -11.31
C ASN A 106 0.63 13.13 -12.68
N PHE A 107 1.23 13.67 -13.75
CA PHE A 107 1.02 13.23 -15.14
C PHE A 107 2.28 12.59 -15.74
N LYS A 108 3.17 12.01 -14.93
CA LYS A 108 4.33 11.22 -15.41
C LYS A 108 3.93 10.11 -16.36
N ARG A 109 2.73 9.57 -16.19
CA ARG A 109 2.10 8.66 -17.15
C ARG A 109 1.02 9.38 -17.93
N PRO A 110 0.94 9.15 -19.24
CA PRO A 110 -0.11 9.74 -20.05
C PRO A 110 -1.49 9.26 -19.62
N ILE A 111 -2.41 10.18 -19.42
CA ILE A 111 -3.82 9.89 -19.13
C ILE A 111 -4.69 10.54 -20.19
N LYS A 112 -5.88 9.99 -20.42
CA LYS A 112 -6.96 10.71 -21.11
C LYS A 112 -7.79 11.42 -20.05
N ILE A 113 -7.94 12.74 -20.18
CA ILE A 113 -8.70 13.52 -19.21
C ILE A 113 -10.19 13.22 -19.31
N SER A 114 -10.84 13.06 -18.17
CA SER A 114 -12.26 12.70 -18.05
C SER A 114 -13.21 13.90 -18.15
N HIS A 115 -12.69 15.10 -17.99
CA HIS A 115 -13.40 16.39 -18.04
C HIS A 115 -12.51 17.46 -18.65
N ASP A 116 -13.08 18.59 -19.03
CA ASP A 116 -12.31 19.71 -19.58
C ASP A 116 -11.39 20.28 -18.50
N LEU A 117 -10.14 20.54 -18.88
CA LEU A 117 -9.16 21.20 -18.01
C LEU A 117 -9.33 22.71 -18.15
N VAL A 118 -9.79 23.35 -17.08
CA VAL A 118 -10.10 24.80 -17.07
C VAL A 118 -9.17 25.53 -16.13
N ASP A 119 -8.55 26.60 -16.61
CA ASP A 119 -7.69 27.46 -15.81
C ASP A 119 -8.50 28.28 -14.80
N ALA A 120 -8.11 28.25 -13.53
CA ALA A 120 -8.78 28.97 -12.46
C ALA A 120 -8.68 30.50 -12.58
N LYS A 121 -7.62 31.03 -13.23
CA LYS A 121 -7.39 32.49 -13.36
C LYS A 121 -8.28 33.12 -14.41
N ASN A 122 -8.34 32.53 -15.59
CA ASN A 122 -9.00 33.12 -16.75
C ASN A 122 -10.29 32.38 -17.19
N LYS A 123 -10.62 31.28 -16.51
CA LYS A 123 -11.78 30.41 -16.80
C LYS A 123 -11.82 29.87 -18.24
N LYS A 124 -10.66 29.79 -18.90
CA LYS A 124 -10.55 29.23 -20.26
C LYS A 124 -10.24 27.74 -20.21
N VAL A 125 -10.84 26.99 -21.13
CA VAL A 125 -10.51 25.60 -21.35
C VAL A 125 -9.12 25.53 -21.97
N VAL A 126 -8.22 24.79 -21.32
CA VAL A 126 -6.82 24.59 -21.74
C VAL A 126 -6.66 23.29 -22.50
N LEU A 127 -7.41 22.26 -22.11
CA LEU A 127 -7.49 20.95 -22.77
C LEU A 127 -8.93 20.45 -22.71
N ASN A 128 -9.41 19.83 -23.80
CA ASN A 128 -10.74 19.29 -23.86
C ASN A 128 -10.80 17.85 -23.33
N LYS A 129 -11.98 17.44 -22.86
CA LYS A 129 -12.28 16.06 -22.48
C LYS A 129 -11.82 15.08 -23.54
N GLY A 130 -11.15 14.01 -23.13
CA GLY A 130 -10.65 12.96 -24.02
C GLY A 130 -9.25 13.19 -24.62
N GLU A 131 -8.69 14.38 -24.50
CA GLU A 131 -7.32 14.64 -24.91
C GLU A 131 -6.31 13.95 -24.00
N LYS A 132 -5.13 13.61 -24.53
CA LYS A 132 -4.04 13.02 -23.79
C LYS A 132 -3.28 14.10 -23.03
N LEU A 133 -3.15 13.92 -21.72
CA LEU A 133 -2.32 14.71 -20.86
C LEU A 133 -1.13 13.85 -20.39
N ASN A 134 0.08 14.34 -20.62
CA ASN A 134 1.31 13.70 -20.17
C ASN A 134 2.21 14.75 -19.47
N TYR A 135 3.30 14.29 -18.88
CA TYR A 135 4.23 15.15 -18.15
C TYR A 135 4.76 16.34 -18.99
N VAL A 136 5.08 16.10 -20.27
CA VAL A 136 5.60 17.13 -21.17
C VAL A 136 4.57 18.22 -21.43
N ILE A 137 3.33 17.81 -21.72
CA ILE A 137 2.22 18.76 -21.94
C ILE A 137 1.90 19.51 -20.65
N ALA A 138 1.82 18.79 -19.52
CA ALA A 138 1.55 19.40 -18.22
C ALA A 138 2.63 20.42 -17.83
N LYS A 139 3.90 20.10 -18.07
CA LYS A 139 5.01 21.04 -17.82
C LYS A 139 4.90 22.29 -18.69
N LYS A 140 4.61 22.14 -19.98
CA LYS A 140 4.38 23.28 -20.89
C LYS A 140 3.20 24.15 -20.45
N LEU A 141 2.11 23.53 -19.94
CA LEU A 141 0.97 24.27 -19.43
C LEU A 141 1.31 25.04 -18.16
N LYS A 142 2.12 24.46 -17.28
CA LYS A 142 2.61 25.15 -16.07
C LYS A 142 3.54 26.30 -16.42
N GLU A 143 4.42 26.14 -17.39
CA GLU A 143 5.28 27.21 -17.91
C GLU A 143 4.46 28.38 -18.52
N LYS A 144 3.26 28.10 -19.03
CA LYS A 144 2.27 29.10 -19.48
C LYS A 144 1.41 29.66 -18.34
N SER A 145 1.86 29.53 -17.09
CA SER A 145 1.21 30.05 -15.88
C SER A 145 -0.09 29.35 -15.47
N LEU A 146 -0.28 28.08 -15.84
CA LEU A 146 -1.36 27.26 -15.33
C LEU A 146 -0.97 26.74 -13.93
N ASP A 147 -1.38 27.43 -12.88
CA ASP A 147 -1.06 27.06 -11.50
C ASP A 147 -2.22 26.32 -10.83
N LYS A 148 -3.46 26.69 -11.14
CA LYS A 148 -4.67 26.14 -10.55
C LYS A 148 -5.72 25.85 -11.60
N ILE A 149 -6.47 24.79 -11.37
CA ILE A 149 -7.56 24.36 -12.23
C ILE A 149 -8.88 24.38 -11.45
N ILE A 150 -9.98 24.60 -12.17
CA ILE A 150 -11.33 24.52 -11.62
C ILE A 150 -12.06 23.31 -12.14
N LEU A 151 -12.88 22.73 -11.27
CA LEU A 151 -13.67 21.54 -11.52
C LEU A 151 -15.11 21.73 -11.02
N ASN A 152 -16.05 21.18 -11.75
CA ASN A 152 -17.43 21.09 -11.29
C ASN A 152 -17.55 20.07 -10.15
N SER A 153 -18.60 20.22 -9.34
CA SER A 153 -18.88 19.25 -8.27
C SER A 153 -19.08 17.81 -8.80
N LYS A 154 -19.56 17.65 -10.02
CA LYS A 154 -19.67 16.34 -10.68
C LYS A 154 -18.31 15.71 -11.04
N ASP A 155 -17.30 16.52 -11.25
CA ASP A 155 -15.96 16.05 -11.64
C ASP A 155 -15.16 15.49 -10.46
N ILE A 156 -15.61 15.74 -9.23
CA ILE A 156 -15.03 15.13 -8.03
C ILE A 156 -15.72 13.82 -7.62
N LEU A 157 -16.80 13.41 -8.30
CA LEU A 157 -17.42 12.10 -8.08
C LEU A 157 -16.44 10.97 -8.38
N GLY A 158 -16.44 9.95 -7.52
CA GLY A 158 -15.53 8.81 -7.64
C GLY A 158 -14.11 9.06 -7.11
N LYS A 159 -13.77 10.27 -6.68
CA LYS A 159 -12.52 10.54 -5.96
C LYS A 159 -12.64 10.11 -4.50
N TYR A 160 -11.51 9.76 -3.88
CA TYR A 160 -11.47 9.26 -2.51
C TYR A 160 -11.02 10.35 -1.55
N LEU A 161 -11.64 10.37 -0.37
CA LEU A 161 -11.27 11.28 0.73
C LEU A 161 -10.01 10.74 1.43
N SER A 162 -9.03 11.62 1.65
CA SER A 162 -7.82 11.29 2.40
C SER A 162 -7.96 11.52 3.90
N THR A 163 -8.87 12.41 4.29
CA THR A 163 -9.12 12.79 5.69
C THR A 163 -10.59 12.72 6.01
N ASP A 164 -10.91 12.58 7.30
CA ASP A 164 -12.29 12.66 7.78
C ASP A 164 -12.85 14.05 7.52
N VAL A 165 -14.05 14.10 6.94
CA VAL A 165 -14.80 15.35 6.76
C VAL A 165 -15.65 15.59 7.99
N LYS A 166 -15.48 16.76 8.60
CA LYS A 166 -16.20 17.16 9.81
C LYS A 166 -17.18 18.30 9.50
N ASP A 167 -18.30 18.31 10.19
CA ASP A 167 -19.25 19.44 10.16
C ASP A 167 -18.72 20.65 10.94
N ASN A 168 -19.50 21.72 10.96
CA ASN A 168 -19.17 22.94 11.70
C ASN A 168 -19.08 22.71 13.22
N ASN A 169 -19.64 21.62 13.74
CA ASN A 169 -19.61 21.23 15.16
C ASN A 169 -18.45 20.30 15.50
N GLY A 170 -17.62 19.94 14.52
CA GLY A 170 -16.48 19.02 14.67
C GLY A 170 -16.85 17.54 14.63
N GLN A 171 -18.11 17.20 14.35
CA GLN A 171 -18.56 15.82 14.22
C GLN A 171 -18.16 15.27 12.84
N VAL A 172 -17.61 14.03 12.82
CA VAL A 172 -17.24 13.36 11.57
C VAL A 172 -18.50 12.95 10.80
N ILE A 173 -18.67 13.53 9.62
CA ILE A 173 -19.79 13.22 8.71
C ILE A 173 -19.41 12.09 7.77
N ILE A 174 -18.17 12.13 7.25
CA ILE A 174 -17.66 11.15 6.29
C ILE A 174 -16.26 10.77 6.71
N LYS A 175 -15.98 9.46 6.73
CA LYS A 175 -14.67 8.94 7.11
C LYS A 175 -13.68 8.95 5.95
N ALA A 176 -12.40 9.07 6.27
CA ALA A 176 -11.30 8.89 5.32
C ALA A 176 -11.36 7.53 4.61
N GLY A 177 -10.93 7.50 3.35
CA GLY A 177 -10.89 6.29 2.53
C GLY A 177 -12.16 5.98 1.76
N PHE A 178 -13.25 6.73 1.97
CA PHE A 178 -14.48 6.58 1.19
C PHE A 178 -14.44 7.40 -0.10
N ASP A 179 -15.03 6.85 -1.15
CA ASP A 179 -15.22 7.54 -2.42
C ASP A 179 -16.42 8.48 -2.37
N ILE A 180 -16.34 9.59 -3.09
CA ILE A 180 -17.40 10.57 -3.19
C ILE A 180 -18.44 10.06 -4.19
N ASN A 181 -19.59 9.63 -3.70
CA ASN A 181 -20.79 9.36 -4.48
C ASN A 181 -21.75 10.55 -4.43
N GLU A 182 -22.89 10.46 -5.11
CA GLU A 182 -23.88 11.54 -5.15
C GLU A 182 -24.41 11.90 -3.76
N GLU A 183 -24.69 10.90 -2.92
CA GLU A 183 -25.15 11.09 -1.54
C GLU A 183 -24.13 11.84 -0.68
N ILE A 184 -22.86 11.45 -0.78
CA ILE A 184 -21.75 12.09 -0.06
C ILE A 184 -21.53 13.51 -0.59
N LEU A 185 -21.63 13.72 -1.91
CA LEU A 185 -21.52 15.05 -2.49
C LEU A 185 -22.62 15.99 -1.99
N GLU A 186 -23.87 15.53 -1.88
CA GLU A 186 -24.98 16.30 -1.29
C GLU A 186 -24.71 16.65 0.17
N LYS A 187 -24.17 15.71 0.96
CA LYS A 187 -23.75 15.97 2.34
C LYS A 187 -22.64 17.03 2.44
N ILE A 188 -21.67 16.99 1.53
CA ILE A 188 -20.58 17.98 1.47
C ILE A 188 -21.16 19.37 1.17
N ILE A 189 -22.05 19.48 0.19
CA ILE A 189 -22.65 20.75 -0.22
C ILE A 189 -23.59 21.28 0.87
N SER A 190 -24.45 20.45 1.45
CA SER A 190 -25.43 20.85 2.48
C SER A 190 -24.76 21.30 3.79
N ASN A 191 -23.61 20.73 4.14
CA ASN A 191 -22.83 21.14 5.31
C ASN A 191 -21.85 22.29 5.02
N GLU A 192 -21.91 22.90 3.84
CA GLU A 192 -21.04 24.01 3.40
C GLU A 192 -19.54 23.73 3.59
N ILE A 193 -19.09 22.50 3.32
CA ILE A 193 -17.68 22.12 3.43
C ILE A 193 -16.89 22.86 2.35
N LYS A 194 -15.90 23.64 2.79
CA LYS A 194 -15.11 24.50 1.89
C LYS A 194 -13.81 23.88 1.40
N VAL A 195 -13.32 22.91 2.11
CA VAL A 195 -12.01 22.30 1.84
C VAL A 195 -12.12 20.79 1.91
N LEU A 196 -11.60 20.12 0.87
CA LEU A 196 -11.48 18.67 0.80
C LEU A 196 -10.04 18.29 0.46
N ASP A 197 -9.53 17.29 1.14
CA ASP A 197 -8.28 16.63 0.78
C ASP A 197 -8.62 15.33 0.05
N LEU A 198 -8.37 15.27 -1.24
CA LEU A 198 -8.71 14.15 -2.11
C LEU A 198 -7.46 13.40 -2.56
N VAL A 199 -7.59 12.09 -2.67
CA VAL A 199 -6.53 11.21 -3.14
C VAL A 199 -6.47 11.24 -4.67
N ASP A 200 -5.27 11.43 -5.21
CA ASP A 200 -5.03 11.37 -6.64
C ASP A 200 -4.99 9.91 -7.09
N ILE A 201 -6.09 9.44 -7.64
CA ILE A 201 -6.26 8.11 -8.21
C ILE A 201 -6.47 8.22 -9.70
N ASP A 202 -5.74 7.39 -10.42
CA ASP A 202 -5.93 7.16 -11.84
C ASP A 202 -6.33 5.70 -12.04
N PRO A 203 -7.54 5.41 -12.55
CA PRO A 203 -8.02 4.04 -12.75
C PRO A 203 -7.10 3.17 -13.61
N ILE A 204 -6.27 3.79 -14.46
CA ILE A 204 -5.35 3.07 -15.36
C ILE A 204 -3.98 2.84 -14.72
N ASN A 205 -3.46 3.84 -13.98
CA ASN A 205 -2.07 3.86 -13.52
C ASN A 205 -1.89 3.74 -12.00
N LYS A 206 -2.91 4.07 -11.23
CA LYS A 206 -2.91 4.03 -9.76
C LYS A 206 -4.28 3.59 -9.25
N GLY A 207 -4.43 2.31 -8.97
CA GLY A 207 -5.68 1.80 -8.41
C GLY A 207 -5.87 2.14 -6.93
N PRO A 208 -7.12 2.14 -6.46
CA PRO A 208 -7.50 2.47 -5.08
C PRO A 208 -7.35 1.29 -4.11
N TYR A 209 -6.37 0.40 -4.30
CA TYR A 209 -6.30 -0.90 -3.62
C TYR A 209 -6.21 -0.77 -2.09
N LEU A 210 -5.38 0.14 -1.58
CA LEU A 210 -5.27 0.37 -0.14
C LEU A 210 -6.50 1.07 0.44
N LEU A 211 -7.13 1.95 -0.30
CA LEU A 211 -8.36 2.62 0.12
C LEU A 211 -9.51 1.62 0.23
N GLU A 212 -9.66 0.73 -0.76
CA GLU A 212 -10.62 -0.37 -0.70
C GLU A 212 -10.30 -1.35 0.45
N THR A 213 -9.02 -1.61 0.71
CA THR A 213 -8.58 -2.43 1.84
C THR A 213 -8.93 -1.78 3.17
N LEU A 214 -8.78 -0.45 3.30
CA LEU A 214 -9.19 0.31 4.49
C LEU A 214 -10.70 0.19 4.78
N LYS A 215 -11.53 0.14 3.75
CA LYS A 215 -12.99 -0.05 3.90
C LYS A 215 -13.35 -1.41 4.48
N VAL A 216 -12.59 -2.44 4.12
CA VAL A 216 -12.80 -3.83 4.58
C VAL A 216 -12.25 -4.04 6.00
N ASP A 217 -11.24 -3.27 6.39
CA ASP A 217 -10.60 -3.39 7.70
C ASP A 217 -11.53 -2.92 8.83
N LYS A 218 -11.75 -3.80 9.79
CA LYS A 218 -12.58 -3.52 10.97
C LYS A 218 -11.83 -2.80 12.08
N CYS A 219 -10.49 -2.78 12.02
CA CYS A 219 -9.64 -2.14 13.02
C CYS A 219 -9.62 -0.62 12.82
N ASN A 220 -9.73 0.11 13.93
CA ASN A 220 -9.68 1.57 13.92
C ASN A 220 -8.47 2.14 14.68
N SER A 221 -7.81 1.33 15.50
CA SER A 221 -6.69 1.73 16.34
C SER A 221 -5.56 0.72 16.29
N LYS A 222 -4.38 1.13 16.78
CA LYS A 222 -3.22 0.24 16.97
C LYS A 222 -3.57 -0.93 17.88
N THR A 223 -4.30 -0.68 18.95
CA THR A 223 -4.70 -1.71 19.93
C THR A 223 -5.61 -2.75 19.29
N ASP A 224 -6.62 -2.32 18.50
CA ASP A 224 -7.49 -3.25 17.78
C ASP A 224 -6.69 -4.14 16.83
N ALA A 225 -5.78 -3.55 16.08
CA ALA A 225 -4.92 -4.26 15.13
C ALA A 225 -4.04 -5.31 15.81
N LEU A 226 -3.38 -4.95 16.92
CA LEU A 226 -2.55 -5.87 17.70
C LEU A 226 -3.37 -7.02 18.26
N ASN A 227 -4.58 -6.75 18.76
CA ASN A 227 -5.48 -7.78 19.27
C ASN A 227 -5.95 -8.75 18.18
N GLU A 228 -6.26 -8.24 16.98
CA GLU A 228 -6.66 -9.11 15.86
C GLU A 228 -5.50 -9.99 15.38
N ILE A 229 -4.28 -9.45 15.32
CA ILE A 229 -3.07 -10.24 14.99
C ILE A 229 -2.84 -11.31 16.07
N TYR A 230 -2.97 -10.95 17.34
CA TYR A 230 -2.79 -11.88 18.45
C TYR A 230 -3.80 -13.04 18.39
N LYS A 231 -5.08 -12.75 18.18
CA LYS A 231 -6.13 -13.78 18.04
C LYS A 231 -5.86 -14.78 16.90
N VAL A 232 -5.27 -14.32 15.81
CA VAL A 232 -4.89 -15.20 14.69
C VAL A 232 -3.70 -16.09 15.08
N LEU A 233 -2.75 -15.57 15.84
CA LEU A 233 -1.55 -16.31 16.23
C LEU A 233 -1.83 -17.28 17.39
N ARG A 234 -2.63 -16.85 18.37
CA ARG A 234 -3.00 -17.61 19.57
C ARG A 234 -4.51 -17.62 19.77
N PRO A 235 -5.24 -18.49 19.05
CA PRO A 235 -6.69 -18.59 19.20
C PRO A 235 -7.07 -19.04 20.61
N GLY A 236 -8.12 -18.42 21.16
CA GLY A 236 -8.67 -18.80 22.47
C GLY A 236 -8.07 -18.05 23.67
N GLU A 237 -7.01 -17.27 23.48
CA GLU A 237 -6.45 -16.42 24.53
C GLU A 237 -6.97 -14.99 24.42
N ALA A 238 -7.24 -14.34 25.55
CA ALA A 238 -7.55 -12.90 25.62
C ALA A 238 -6.28 -12.14 25.99
N PRO A 239 -5.66 -11.39 25.07
CA PRO A 239 -4.41 -10.70 25.33
C PRO A 239 -4.64 -9.42 26.13
N THR A 240 -3.65 -9.06 26.98
CA THR A 240 -3.48 -7.68 27.38
C THR A 240 -2.78 -6.91 26.25
N THR A 241 -2.96 -5.60 26.21
CA THR A 241 -2.34 -4.75 25.17
C THR A 241 -0.82 -4.94 25.11
N GLN A 242 -0.17 -5.04 26.27
CA GLN A 242 1.27 -5.22 26.37
C GLN A 242 1.72 -6.56 25.79
N ILE A 243 1.05 -7.65 26.12
CA ILE A 243 1.37 -9.00 25.62
C ILE A 243 1.21 -9.06 24.08
N ALA A 244 0.16 -8.42 23.53
CA ALA A 244 -0.05 -8.36 22.09
C ALA A 244 1.05 -7.54 21.39
N GLU A 245 1.48 -6.43 21.97
CA GLU A 245 2.55 -5.60 21.44
C GLU A 245 3.90 -6.32 21.46
N ASP A 246 4.23 -6.98 22.57
CA ASP A 246 5.48 -7.75 22.73
C ASP A 246 5.52 -8.94 21.75
N LEU A 247 4.39 -9.64 21.57
CA LEU A 247 4.30 -10.70 20.59
C LEU A 247 4.56 -10.17 19.17
N PHE A 248 3.93 -9.06 18.79
CA PHE A 248 4.11 -8.47 17.47
C PHE A 248 5.54 -8.00 17.22
N LYS A 249 6.18 -7.34 18.21
CA LYS A 249 7.59 -6.95 18.12
C LYS A 249 8.52 -8.12 17.92
N ASN A 250 8.27 -9.20 18.66
CA ASN A 250 9.11 -10.41 18.62
C ASN A 250 9.02 -11.18 17.31
N LEU A 251 7.99 -10.92 16.48
CA LEU A 251 7.85 -11.63 15.21
C LEU A 251 8.91 -11.26 14.17
N TYR A 252 9.22 -9.96 14.02
CA TYR A 252 10.02 -9.45 12.90
C TYR A 252 11.10 -8.44 13.31
N PHE A 253 11.00 -7.86 14.51
CA PHE A 253 11.80 -6.71 14.94
C PHE A 253 12.78 -7.01 16.06
N ASP A 254 12.83 -8.26 16.51
CA ASP A 254 13.74 -8.74 17.54
C ASP A 254 14.82 -9.64 16.92
N LYS A 255 16.10 -9.29 17.16
CA LYS A 255 17.27 -10.02 16.65
C LYS A 255 17.37 -11.45 17.16
N ASP A 256 16.90 -11.71 18.38
CA ASP A 256 16.98 -13.03 18.99
C ASP A 256 15.97 -14.00 18.39
N ARG A 257 14.90 -13.49 17.78
CA ARG A 257 13.79 -14.29 17.25
C ARG A 257 13.66 -14.25 15.74
N TYR A 258 14.18 -13.22 15.10
CA TYR A 258 14.08 -13.03 13.66
C TYR A 258 15.43 -12.68 13.05
N ASP A 259 15.79 -13.37 11.98
CA ASP A 259 17.00 -13.12 11.22
C ASP A 259 16.74 -13.37 9.71
N LEU A 260 16.74 -12.30 8.93
CA LEU A 260 16.60 -12.37 7.47
C LEU A 260 17.83 -12.98 6.79
N SER A 261 18.94 -13.08 7.50
CA SER A 261 20.29 -13.35 7.01
C SER A 261 20.89 -12.21 6.17
N GLU A 262 22.21 -12.19 6.04
CA GLU A 262 22.90 -11.20 5.19
C GLU A 262 22.46 -11.32 3.72
N VAL A 263 22.34 -12.55 3.22
CA VAL A 263 21.90 -12.83 1.85
C VAL A 263 20.48 -12.32 1.62
N GLY A 264 19.57 -12.59 2.58
CA GLY A 264 18.20 -12.10 2.51
C GLY A 264 18.13 -10.57 2.52
N ARG A 265 18.94 -9.91 3.35
CA ARG A 265 19.00 -8.43 3.40
C ARG A 265 19.52 -7.84 2.09
N VAL A 266 20.58 -8.38 1.52
CA VAL A 266 21.14 -7.92 0.24
C VAL A 266 20.12 -8.07 -0.89
N LYS A 267 19.43 -9.21 -0.96
CA LYS A 267 18.39 -9.47 -1.96
C LYS A 267 17.22 -8.48 -1.82
N LEU A 268 16.77 -8.25 -0.59
CA LEU A 268 15.68 -7.29 -0.30
C LEU A 268 16.08 -5.88 -0.72
N ASN A 269 17.26 -5.42 -0.32
CA ASN A 269 17.75 -4.08 -0.68
C ASN A 269 17.87 -3.91 -2.20
N SER A 270 18.43 -4.92 -2.89
CA SER A 270 18.59 -4.91 -4.36
C SER A 270 17.22 -4.86 -5.08
N LYS A 271 16.28 -5.71 -4.67
CA LYS A 271 14.97 -5.81 -5.31
C LYS A 271 14.15 -4.53 -5.15
N LEU A 272 14.24 -3.89 -3.99
CA LEU A 272 13.43 -2.71 -3.64
C LEU A 272 14.19 -1.39 -3.80
N ASN A 273 15.41 -1.41 -4.35
CA ASN A 273 16.28 -0.23 -4.48
C ASN A 273 16.46 0.53 -3.15
N LEU A 274 16.64 -0.20 -2.06
CA LEU A 274 16.92 0.36 -0.74
C LEU A 274 18.42 0.64 -0.56
N ASP A 275 18.77 1.40 0.48
CA ASP A 275 20.16 1.71 0.78
C ASP A 275 20.96 0.43 1.08
N PHE A 276 21.98 0.15 0.26
CA PHE A 276 22.88 -1.00 0.42
C PHE A 276 23.72 -0.94 1.70
N LYS A 277 23.82 0.22 2.35
CA LYS A 277 24.49 0.36 3.65
C LYS A 277 23.68 -0.24 4.79
N ASN A 278 22.37 -0.42 4.60
CA ASN A 278 21.53 -1.09 5.59
C ASN A 278 21.84 -2.58 5.63
N ARG A 279 22.52 -3.02 6.66
CA ARG A 279 22.89 -4.42 6.92
C ARG A 279 22.14 -5.05 8.08
N LYS A 280 21.09 -4.40 8.57
CA LYS A 280 20.27 -4.97 9.65
C LYS A 280 19.52 -6.20 9.13
N THR A 281 19.66 -7.31 9.83
CA THR A 281 19.04 -8.59 9.44
C THR A 281 17.62 -8.77 9.98
N ILE A 282 17.13 -7.84 10.77
CA ILE A 282 15.71 -7.74 11.16
C ILE A 282 14.94 -6.86 10.17
N LEU A 283 13.64 -7.07 10.05
CA LEU A 283 12.78 -6.15 9.32
C LEU A 283 12.62 -4.82 10.08
N ASN A 284 12.29 -3.79 9.35
CA ASN A 284 11.87 -2.51 9.88
C ASN A 284 10.60 -2.03 9.16
N THR A 285 10.02 -0.95 9.64
CA THR A 285 8.79 -0.38 9.05
C THR A 285 9.02 0.05 7.60
N ASP A 286 10.18 0.62 7.27
CA ASP A 286 10.49 1.08 5.93
C ASP A 286 10.59 -0.07 4.93
N ASP A 287 11.09 -1.23 5.36
CA ASP A 287 11.13 -2.45 4.55
C ASP A 287 9.70 -2.89 4.17
N ILE A 288 8.79 -2.92 5.15
CA ILE A 288 7.38 -3.31 4.93
C ILE A 288 6.70 -2.33 3.97
N ILE A 289 6.90 -1.03 4.18
CA ILE A 289 6.35 0.01 3.30
C ILE A 289 6.89 -0.12 1.88
N ALA A 290 8.19 -0.36 1.70
CA ALA A 290 8.80 -0.55 0.39
C ALA A 290 8.25 -1.79 -0.32
N ILE A 291 8.07 -2.90 0.39
CA ILE A 291 7.47 -4.12 -0.14
C ILE A 291 6.04 -3.87 -0.60
N LEU A 292 5.24 -3.18 0.21
CA LEU A 292 3.85 -2.87 -0.13
C LEU A 292 3.76 -1.92 -1.33
N LYS A 293 4.63 -0.90 -1.42
CA LYS A 293 4.71 -0.03 -2.60
C LYS A 293 5.03 -0.82 -3.87
N PHE A 294 5.97 -1.76 -3.79
CA PHE A 294 6.31 -2.62 -4.92
C PHE A 294 5.14 -3.54 -5.32
N MET A 295 4.40 -4.09 -4.35
CA MET A 295 3.19 -4.88 -4.60
C MET A 295 2.11 -4.07 -5.32
N LEU A 296 1.88 -2.82 -4.91
CA LEU A 296 0.94 -1.92 -5.57
C LEU A 296 1.41 -1.60 -7.01
N ASP A 297 2.70 -1.38 -7.20
CA ASP A 297 3.29 -1.15 -8.51
C ASP A 297 3.12 -2.36 -9.44
N LEU A 298 3.35 -3.57 -8.95
CA LEU A 298 3.10 -4.81 -9.72
C LEU A 298 1.64 -4.91 -10.15
N ARG A 299 0.70 -4.60 -9.26
CA ARG A 299 -0.73 -4.64 -9.58
C ARG A 299 -1.11 -3.61 -10.63
N ASP A 300 -0.46 -2.47 -10.64
CA ASP A 300 -0.61 -1.42 -11.66
C ASP A 300 0.18 -1.71 -12.95
N GLY A 301 0.78 -2.89 -13.07
CA GLY A 301 1.55 -3.30 -14.25
C GLY A 301 2.96 -2.70 -14.32
N ARG A 302 3.52 -2.30 -13.19
CA ARG A 302 4.90 -1.80 -13.05
C ARG A 302 5.77 -2.81 -12.34
N GLY A 303 6.96 -3.08 -12.87
CA GLY A 303 7.89 -4.06 -12.30
C GLY A 303 7.65 -5.47 -12.83
N GLU A 304 8.48 -6.38 -12.37
CA GLU A 304 8.50 -7.78 -12.78
C GLU A 304 8.52 -8.70 -11.57
N VAL A 305 7.84 -9.85 -11.71
CA VAL A 305 7.87 -10.92 -10.71
C VAL A 305 9.21 -11.66 -10.76
N ASP A 306 9.52 -12.37 -9.68
CA ASP A 306 10.73 -13.15 -9.58
C ASP A 306 10.55 -14.54 -10.23
N ASP A 307 11.60 -15.05 -10.84
CA ASP A 307 11.67 -16.46 -11.21
C ASP A 307 12.11 -17.28 -9.99
N ILE A 308 11.15 -17.99 -9.42
CA ILE A 308 11.36 -18.79 -8.21
C ILE A 308 12.28 -20.00 -8.48
N ASP A 309 12.25 -20.53 -9.69
CA ASP A 309 13.00 -21.72 -10.08
C ASP A 309 14.45 -21.39 -10.51
N HIS A 310 14.76 -20.12 -10.67
CA HIS A 310 16.11 -19.68 -10.97
C HIS A 310 17.08 -20.09 -9.85
N LEU A 311 18.23 -20.67 -10.23
CA LEU A 311 19.22 -21.19 -9.27
C LEU A 311 19.78 -20.13 -8.32
N GLY A 312 19.79 -18.87 -8.70
CA GLY A 312 20.13 -17.73 -7.83
C GLY A 312 19.16 -17.50 -6.68
N ASN A 313 17.94 -18.05 -6.77
CA ASN A 313 16.88 -17.94 -5.76
C ASN A 313 16.74 -19.21 -4.91
N ARG A 314 17.59 -20.20 -5.16
CA ARG A 314 17.60 -21.48 -4.45
C ARG A 314 18.97 -21.74 -3.83
N ARG A 315 18.98 -22.41 -2.70
CA ARG A 315 20.23 -22.78 -2.00
C ARG A 315 20.12 -24.15 -1.34
N VAL A 316 21.26 -24.73 -1.04
CA VAL A 316 21.39 -25.94 -0.21
C VAL A 316 21.99 -25.52 1.14
N ARG A 317 21.42 -25.99 2.24
CA ARG A 317 21.98 -25.78 3.57
C ARG A 317 23.13 -26.76 3.78
N SER A 318 24.24 -26.26 4.31
CA SER A 318 25.36 -27.11 4.72
C SER A 318 25.04 -27.90 5.99
N VAL A 319 25.79 -28.96 6.24
CA VAL A 319 25.65 -29.76 7.47
C VAL A 319 25.84 -28.90 8.71
N GLY A 320 26.82 -28.00 8.71
CA GLY A 320 27.06 -27.08 9.84
C GLY A 320 25.88 -26.21 10.16
N GLU A 321 25.22 -25.63 9.14
CA GLU A 321 24.01 -24.80 9.32
C GLU A 321 22.82 -25.62 9.86
N LEU A 322 22.66 -26.87 9.41
CA LEU A 322 21.61 -27.76 9.92
C LEU A 322 21.82 -28.12 11.39
N VAL A 323 23.07 -28.44 11.77
CA VAL A 323 23.43 -28.74 13.17
C VAL A 323 23.29 -27.52 14.06
N GLU A 324 23.75 -26.34 13.62
CA GLU A 324 23.59 -25.09 14.35
C GLU A 324 22.13 -24.79 14.63
N ASN A 325 21.24 -24.94 13.64
CA ASN A 325 19.81 -24.72 13.81
C ASN A 325 19.20 -25.65 14.85
N GLN A 326 19.59 -26.93 14.86
CA GLN A 326 19.13 -27.90 15.87
C GLN A 326 19.68 -27.56 17.25
N PHE A 327 20.92 -27.15 17.37
CA PHE A 327 21.53 -26.78 18.63
C PHE A 327 20.87 -25.53 19.25
N ARG A 328 20.41 -24.57 18.43
CA ARG A 328 19.72 -23.37 18.90
C ARG A 328 18.26 -23.63 19.34
N ILE A 329 17.64 -24.72 18.88
CA ILE A 329 16.27 -25.09 19.24
C ILE A 329 16.23 -25.85 20.57
N GLY A 330 17.24 -26.62 20.88
CA GLY A 330 17.41 -27.35 22.15
C GLY A 330 18.01 -26.51 23.24
#